data_a53e739bd25d8e1c5ceb13fe8a0ad358
#
_entry.id   a53e739bd25d8e1c5ceb13fe8a0ad358
#
_cell.length_a   1.000
_cell.length_b   1.000
_cell.length_c   1.000
_cell.angle_alpha   90.00
_cell.angle_beta   90.00
_cell.angle_gamma   90.00
#
_symmetry.space_group_name_H-M   'P 1'
#
loop_
_entity.id
_entity.type
_entity.pdbx_description
1 polymer ?
#
loop_
_entity_poly.entity_id
_entity_poly.type
_entity_poly.pdbx_seq_one_letter_code
_entity_poly.pdbx_strand_id
1 'polypeptide(L)'
;VSGREYTIDIFCDFNGNPISIVPRERVQVRAGEVLKTQICMDQTMIEESKALCKAFKPCGSMTVQLIRDEKGIDWFIEINPRFGGGAPLSMKAGARSAESILEMLDGKIVEEIAEEHEIADSAMYSRFDQSVCITEGKSQIKGVIFDLDDTLYSEKEYVKSGYRAVSDYLGG
;
A
#
# COMPACT_ATOMS: atom_id res chain seq x y z
N VAL A 1 1.73 -22.23 6.07
CA VAL A 1 0.30 -21.99 6.22
C VAL A 1 -0.32 -21.99 4.82
N SER A 2 -1.44 -22.67 4.64
CA SER A 2 -2.25 -22.63 3.40
C SER A 2 -3.58 -21.94 3.71
N GLY A 3 -4.09 -21.16 2.76
CA GLY A 3 -5.34 -20.41 2.96
C GLY A 3 -5.54 -19.37 1.87
N ARG A 4 -6.46 -18.44 2.11
CA ARG A 4 -6.68 -17.30 1.21
C ARG A 4 -5.69 -16.20 1.53
N GLU A 5 -5.14 -15.61 0.48
CA GLU A 5 -4.19 -14.50 0.63
C GLU A 5 -4.92 -13.16 0.59
N TYR A 6 -4.54 -12.29 1.52
CA TYR A 6 -5.06 -10.93 1.60
C TYR A 6 -3.92 -9.92 1.61
N THR A 7 -4.22 -8.76 1.13
CA THR A 7 -3.40 -7.55 1.31
C THR A 7 -4.27 -6.50 1.98
N ILE A 8 -3.74 -5.83 2.98
CA ILE A 8 -4.41 -4.71 3.63
C ILE A 8 -3.62 -3.45 3.29
N ASP A 9 -4.23 -2.54 2.56
CA ASP A 9 -3.68 -1.22 2.29
C ASP A 9 -4.12 -0.28 3.42
N ILE A 10 -3.15 0.24 4.15
CA ILE A 10 -3.35 1.11 5.32
C ILE A 10 -2.75 2.48 4.99
N PHE A 11 -3.47 3.53 5.35
CA PHE A 11 -2.95 4.88 5.30
C PHE A 11 -3.15 5.56 6.66
N CYS A 12 -2.06 6.10 7.22
CA CYS A 12 -2.03 6.72 8.54
C CYS A 12 -1.64 8.19 8.46
N ASP A 13 -2.05 8.95 9.47
CA ASP A 13 -1.61 10.33 9.70
C ASP A 13 -0.15 10.40 10.16
N PHE A 14 0.35 11.63 10.41
CA PHE A 14 1.70 11.87 10.92
C PHE A 14 1.93 11.36 12.35
N ASN A 15 0.87 11.02 13.08
CA ASN A 15 0.93 10.48 14.44
C ASN A 15 0.77 8.96 14.50
N GLY A 16 0.52 8.32 13.35
CA GLY A 16 0.32 6.88 13.22
C GLY A 16 -1.13 6.43 13.45
N ASN A 17 -2.09 7.35 13.42
CA ASN A 17 -3.50 6.99 13.48
C ASN A 17 -3.99 6.61 12.08
N PRO A 18 -4.68 5.49 11.91
CA PRO A 18 -5.16 5.07 10.59
C PRO A 18 -6.31 5.96 10.12
N ILE A 19 -6.17 6.51 8.91
CA ILE A 19 -7.20 7.25 8.18
C ILE A 19 -8.04 6.28 7.34
N SER A 20 -7.38 5.33 6.66
CA SER A 20 -8.07 4.27 5.93
C SER A 20 -7.39 2.92 6.11
N ILE A 21 -8.20 1.86 6.16
CA ILE A 21 -7.76 0.46 6.21
C ILE A 21 -8.62 -0.30 5.22
N VAL A 22 -8.01 -0.85 4.17
CA VAL A 22 -8.72 -1.52 3.08
C VAL A 22 -8.19 -2.93 2.88
N PRO A 23 -8.79 -3.93 3.53
CA PRO A 23 -8.52 -5.32 3.24
C PRO A 23 -9.04 -5.73 1.86
N ARG A 24 -8.26 -6.50 1.14
CA ARG A 24 -8.63 -7.05 -0.17
C ARG A 24 -8.07 -8.46 -0.37
N GLU A 25 -8.89 -9.36 -0.85
CA GLU A 25 -8.48 -10.71 -1.23
C GLU A 25 -7.65 -10.66 -2.52
N ARG A 26 -6.57 -11.42 -2.57
CA ARG A 26 -5.70 -11.62 -3.73
C ARG A 26 -6.25 -12.76 -4.58
N VAL A 27 -7.30 -12.50 -5.35
CA VAL A 27 -8.02 -13.52 -6.13
C VAL A 27 -7.17 -14.15 -7.22
N GLN A 28 -6.32 -13.35 -7.87
CA GLN A 28 -5.39 -13.82 -8.88
C GLN A 28 -4.08 -13.05 -8.79
N VAL A 29 -2.98 -13.79 -8.74
CA VAL A 29 -1.62 -13.26 -8.63
C VAL A 29 -0.77 -13.81 -9.77
N ARG A 30 0.11 -12.98 -10.34
CA ARG A 30 1.12 -13.36 -11.33
C ARG A 30 2.45 -12.70 -10.99
N ALA A 31 3.50 -13.51 -10.85
CA ALA A 31 4.85 -13.05 -10.48
C ALA A 31 4.88 -12.15 -9.22
N GLY A 32 4.09 -12.52 -8.19
CA GLY A 32 3.99 -11.76 -6.93
C GLY A 32 3.06 -10.55 -6.99
N GLU A 33 2.65 -10.10 -8.16
CA GLU A 33 1.73 -8.97 -8.32
C GLU A 33 0.27 -9.41 -8.43
N VAL A 34 -0.62 -8.67 -7.75
CA VAL A 34 -2.05 -8.92 -7.83
C VAL A 34 -2.61 -8.45 -9.17
N LEU A 35 -3.25 -9.36 -9.92
CA LEU A 35 -3.97 -9.05 -11.15
C LEU A 35 -5.46 -8.86 -10.91
N LYS A 36 -6.04 -9.63 -9.97
CA LYS A 36 -7.45 -9.56 -9.64
C LYS A 36 -7.62 -9.56 -8.13
N THR A 37 -8.37 -8.63 -7.63
CA THR A 37 -8.64 -8.47 -6.20
C THR A 37 -10.12 -8.22 -5.94
N GLN A 38 -10.56 -8.62 -4.77
CA GLN A 38 -11.88 -8.29 -4.24
C GLN A 38 -11.72 -7.52 -2.94
N ILE A 39 -12.37 -6.38 -2.84
CA ILE A 39 -12.43 -5.62 -1.59
C ILE A 39 -13.24 -6.44 -0.57
N CYS A 40 -12.73 -6.53 0.63
CA CYS A 40 -13.33 -7.31 1.71
C CYS A 40 -13.19 -6.53 3.01
N MET A 41 -14.21 -5.75 3.37
CA MET A 41 -14.20 -4.94 4.60
C MET A 41 -14.44 -5.79 5.83
N ASP A 42 -13.59 -6.83 5.99
CA ASP A 42 -13.61 -7.77 7.12
C ASP A 42 -13.22 -7.05 8.42
N GLN A 43 -14.14 -7.06 9.38
CA GLN A 43 -13.98 -6.33 10.64
C GLN A 43 -12.83 -6.86 11.50
N THR A 44 -12.55 -8.17 11.46
CA THR A 44 -11.43 -8.76 12.20
C THR A 44 -10.10 -8.22 11.66
N MET A 45 -9.91 -8.26 10.35
CA MET A 45 -8.69 -7.72 9.70
C MET A 45 -8.53 -6.22 9.97
N ILE A 46 -9.62 -5.47 10.01
CA ILE A 46 -9.60 -4.03 10.31
C ILE A 46 -9.14 -3.78 11.75
N GLU A 47 -9.70 -4.50 12.73
CA GLU A 47 -9.31 -4.33 14.14
C GLU A 47 -7.88 -4.79 14.42
N GLU A 48 -7.43 -5.89 13.81
CA GLU A 48 -6.04 -6.34 13.89
C GLU A 48 -5.09 -5.30 13.28
N SER A 49 -5.48 -4.70 12.15
CA SER A 49 -4.71 -3.62 11.51
C SER A 49 -4.63 -2.37 12.37
N LYS A 50 -5.71 -1.99 13.07
CA LYS A 50 -5.69 -0.90 14.05
C LYS A 50 -4.74 -1.19 15.21
N ALA A 51 -4.75 -2.42 15.73
CA ALA A 51 -3.81 -2.85 16.76
C ALA A 51 -2.36 -2.78 16.27
N LEU A 52 -2.11 -3.18 15.03
CA LEU A 52 -0.81 -3.07 14.38
C LEU A 52 -0.36 -1.61 14.27
N CYS A 53 -1.22 -0.70 13.79
CA CYS A 53 -0.92 0.73 13.72
C CYS A 53 -0.59 1.31 15.09
N LYS A 54 -1.33 0.94 16.13
CA LYS A 54 -1.07 1.37 17.50
C LYS A 54 0.33 0.94 17.99
N ALA A 55 0.79 -0.25 17.61
CA ALA A 55 2.09 -0.79 18.00
C ALA A 55 3.24 -0.17 17.20
N PHE A 56 3.09 -0.05 15.88
CA PHE A 56 4.14 0.40 14.96
C PHE A 56 4.17 1.92 14.74
N LYS A 57 3.02 2.59 14.90
CA LYS A 57 2.82 4.03 14.63
C LYS A 57 3.38 4.43 13.25
N PRO A 58 2.92 3.79 12.16
CA PRO A 58 3.40 4.10 10.82
C PRO A 58 2.95 5.51 10.42
N CYS A 59 3.76 6.19 9.62
CA CYS A 59 3.39 7.47 9.01
C CYS A 59 3.16 7.26 7.51
N GLY A 60 2.01 7.69 7.00
CA GLY A 60 1.64 7.54 5.60
C GLY A 60 1.20 6.12 5.25
N SER A 61 1.64 5.62 4.09
CA SER A 61 1.18 4.34 3.55
C SER A 61 1.93 3.15 4.12
N MET A 62 1.18 2.11 4.46
CA MET A 62 1.69 0.80 4.84
C MET A 62 0.85 -0.28 4.17
N THR A 63 1.51 -1.30 3.66
CA THR A 63 0.87 -2.48 3.06
C THR A 63 1.20 -3.71 3.89
N VAL A 64 0.18 -4.43 4.32
CA VAL A 64 0.31 -5.67 5.10
C VAL A 64 -0.19 -6.83 4.29
N GLN A 65 0.54 -7.95 4.28
CA GLN A 65 0.09 -9.20 3.67
C GLN A 65 -0.15 -10.25 4.73
N LEU A 66 -1.24 -11.00 4.56
CA LEU A 66 -1.58 -12.11 5.43
C LEU A 66 -2.22 -13.27 4.67
N ILE A 67 -2.20 -14.45 5.29
CA ILE A 67 -2.96 -15.63 4.87
C ILE A 67 -3.98 -15.92 5.96
N ARG A 68 -5.26 -16.02 5.60
CA ARG A 68 -6.31 -16.57 6.46
C ARG A 68 -6.43 -18.07 6.20
N ASP A 69 -6.15 -18.86 7.23
CA ASP A 69 -6.24 -20.31 7.13
C ASP A 69 -7.69 -20.81 7.14
N GLU A 70 -7.86 -22.13 6.99
CA GLU A 70 -9.17 -22.78 6.97
C GLU A 70 -9.93 -22.67 8.30
N LYS A 71 -9.22 -22.34 9.39
CA LYS A 71 -9.82 -22.12 10.72
C LYS A 71 -10.20 -20.67 10.95
N GLY A 72 -9.94 -19.78 9.98
CA GLY A 72 -10.22 -18.36 10.09
C GLY A 72 -9.16 -17.57 10.87
N ILE A 73 -7.98 -18.14 11.08
CA ILE A 73 -6.85 -17.47 11.76
C ILE A 73 -6.04 -16.70 10.72
N ASP A 74 -5.77 -15.43 11.01
CA ASP A 74 -4.96 -14.55 10.18
C ASP A 74 -3.47 -14.66 10.54
N TRP A 75 -2.67 -15.05 9.56
CA TRP A 75 -1.23 -15.19 9.66
C TRP A 75 -0.55 -14.07 8.89
N PHE A 76 0.00 -13.10 9.62
CA PHE A 76 0.73 -11.99 9.03
C PHE A 76 2.06 -12.48 8.44
N ILE A 77 2.33 -12.11 7.19
CA ILE A 77 3.51 -12.56 6.45
C ILE A 77 4.52 -11.44 6.28
N GLU A 78 4.02 -10.26 5.88
CA GLU A 78 4.89 -9.17 5.45
C GLU A 78 4.25 -7.81 5.76
N ILE A 79 5.10 -6.87 6.16
CA ILE A 79 4.74 -5.46 6.35
C ILE A 79 5.67 -4.60 5.50
N ASN A 80 5.09 -3.83 4.60
CA ASN A 80 5.82 -2.90 3.73
C ASN A 80 5.39 -1.46 4.05
N PRO A 81 6.28 -0.59 4.57
CA PRO A 81 5.96 0.80 4.86
C PRO A 81 5.96 1.67 3.58
N ARG A 82 5.15 1.30 2.62
CA ARG A 82 4.98 1.97 1.33
C ARG A 82 3.65 1.58 0.69
N PHE A 83 3.27 2.27 -0.38
CA PHE A 83 2.20 1.80 -1.26
C PHE A 83 2.55 0.45 -1.87
N GLY A 84 1.65 -0.52 -1.76
CA GLY A 84 1.75 -1.79 -2.45
C GLY A 84 1.42 -1.65 -3.95
N GLY A 85 1.90 -2.57 -4.79
CA GLY A 85 1.57 -2.58 -6.22
C GLY A 85 0.07 -2.67 -6.53
N GLY A 86 -0.75 -3.14 -5.59
CA GLY A 86 -2.21 -3.17 -5.68
C GLY A 86 -2.93 -1.96 -5.06
N ALA A 87 -2.24 -1.02 -4.42
CA ALA A 87 -2.84 0.14 -3.78
C ALA A 87 -3.76 0.98 -4.71
N PRO A 88 -3.45 1.14 -6.02
CA PRO A 88 -4.38 1.80 -6.94
C PRO A 88 -5.76 1.16 -7.01
N LEU A 89 -5.88 -0.13 -6.71
CA LEU A 89 -7.17 -0.84 -6.69
C LEU A 89 -8.00 -0.45 -5.45
N SER A 90 -7.34 -0.30 -4.29
CA SER A 90 -7.96 0.23 -3.07
C SER A 90 -8.37 1.70 -3.23
N MET A 91 -7.53 2.51 -3.89
CA MET A 91 -7.87 3.90 -4.21
C MET A 91 -9.10 4.01 -5.13
N LYS A 92 -9.21 3.14 -6.14
CA LYS A 92 -10.41 3.04 -6.99
C LYS A 92 -11.65 2.62 -6.22
N ALA A 93 -11.46 1.87 -5.13
CA ALA A 93 -12.55 1.48 -4.24
C ALA A 93 -12.95 2.58 -3.24
N GLY A 94 -12.27 3.71 -3.21
CA GLY A 94 -12.61 4.87 -2.37
C GLY A 94 -11.56 5.25 -1.32
N ALA A 95 -10.42 4.60 -1.27
CA ALA A 95 -9.38 4.85 -0.24
C ALA A 95 -8.57 6.14 -0.44
N ARG A 96 -8.92 7.08 -1.21
CA ARG A 96 -8.33 8.42 -1.46
C ARG A 96 -6.94 8.73 -0.83
N SER A 97 -6.10 7.70 -0.63
CA SER A 97 -4.86 7.83 0.16
C SER A 97 -3.85 8.81 -0.45
N ALA A 98 -3.84 8.96 -1.79
CA ALA A 98 -2.96 9.92 -2.44
C ALA A 98 -3.43 11.37 -2.23
N GLU A 99 -4.74 11.61 -2.30
CA GLU A 99 -5.33 12.92 -2.01
C GLU A 99 -5.16 13.29 -0.55
N SER A 100 -5.32 12.32 0.36
CA SER A 100 -5.17 12.53 1.81
C SER A 100 -3.78 13.02 2.19
N ILE A 101 -2.73 12.61 1.47
CA ILE A 101 -1.38 13.15 1.69
C ILE A 101 -1.36 14.66 1.44
N LEU A 102 -1.95 15.11 0.33
CA LEU A 102 -1.98 16.53 -0.04
C LEU A 102 -2.83 17.33 0.96
N GLU A 103 -3.97 16.79 1.34
CA GLU A 103 -4.88 17.41 2.31
C GLU A 103 -4.23 17.57 3.69
N MET A 104 -3.47 16.57 4.15
CA MET A 104 -2.69 16.64 5.40
C MET A 104 -1.58 17.69 5.32
N LEU A 105 -0.89 17.79 4.17
CA LEU A 105 0.15 18.79 3.97
C LEU A 105 -0.43 20.22 3.91
N ASP A 106 -1.65 20.36 3.41
CA ASP A 106 -2.39 21.64 3.41
C ASP A 106 -3.01 21.97 4.78
N GLY A 107 -2.83 21.10 5.78
CA GLY A 107 -3.26 21.31 7.16
C GLY A 107 -4.71 20.97 7.45
N LYS A 108 -5.37 20.20 6.58
CA LYS A 108 -6.71 19.66 6.85
C LYS A 108 -6.67 18.69 8.04
N ILE A 109 -7.68 18.70 8.88
CA ILE A 109 -7.73 17.81 10.03
C ILE A 109 -8.07 16.38 9.63
N VAL A 110 -7.50 15.42 10.36
CA VAL A 110 -7.56 13.99 10.02
C VAL A 110 -8.98 13.46 10.02
N GLU A 111 -9.82 13.91 10.94
CA GLU A 111 -11.21 13.52 11.06
C GLU A 111 -12.02 13.88 9.81
N GLU A 112 -11.81 15.08 9.25
CA GLU A 112 -12.46 15.51 8.02
C GLU A 112 -12.03 14.65 6.84
N ILE A 113 -10.71 14.34 6.74
CA ILE A 113 -10.17 13.48 5.69
C ILE A 113 -10.77 12.07 5.78
N ALA A 114 -10.85 11.50 6.98
CA ALA A 114 -11.36 10.15 7.21
C ALA A 114 -12.85 10.01 6.83
N GLU A 115 -13.67 11.03 7.08
CA GLU A 115 -15.09 11.05 6.73
C GLU A 115 -15.35 11.04 5.21
N GLU A 116 -14.37 11.45 4.40
CA GLU A 116 -14.47 11.44 2.95
C GLU A 116 -14.19 10.07 2.32
N HIS A 117 -13.76 9.07 3.11
CA HIS A 117 -13.45 7.73 2.63
C HIS A 117 -14.69 6.83 2.67
N GLU A 118 -15.30 6.60 1.52
CA GLU A 118 -16.37 5.61 1.35
C GLU A 118 -15.85 4.44 0.53
N ILE A 119 -15.58 3.32 1.20
CA ILE A 119 -15.00 2.14 0.57
C ILE A 119 -16.10 1.24 -0.01
N ALA A 120 -16.01 0.96 -1.31
CA ALA A 120 -16.90 0.05 -2.02
C ALA A 120 -16.60 -1.40 -1.63
N ASP A 121 -17.25 -1.89 -0.57
CA ASP A 121 -17.11 -3.29 -0.13
C ASP A 121 -17.58 -4.27 -1.21
N SER A 122 -16.94 -5.44 -1.21
CA SER A 122 -17.20 -6.54 -2.16
C SER A 122 -16.95 -6.21 -3.63
N ALA A 123 -16.49 -5.01 -3.96
CA ALA A 123 -16.14 -4.62 -5.32
C ALA A 123 -14.94 -5.44 -5.81
N MET A 124 -15.04 -5.92 -7.06
CA MET A 124 -13.98 -6.69 -7.70
C MET A 124 -13.29 -5.86 -8.76
N TYR A 125 -11.95 -5.84 -8.69
CA TYR A 125 -11.11 -5.11 -9.62
C TYR A 125 -10.15 -6.05 -10.35
N SER A 126 -9.94 -5.77 -11.63
CA SER A 126 -8.92 -6.43 -12.44
C SER A 126 -7.93 -5.40 -12.95
N ARG A 127 -6.64 -5.72 -12.83
CA ARG A 127 -5.53 -4.95 -13.40
C ARG A 127 -5.18 -5.51 -14.77
N PHE A 128 -4.92 -4.64 -15.72
CA PHE A 128 -4.44 -5.01 -17.05
C PHE A 128 -3.41 -3.98 -17.53
N ASP A 129 -2.50 -4.42 -18.37
CA ASP A 129 -1.49 -3.55 -18.96
C ASP A 129 -2.12 -2.73 -20.09
N GLN A 130 -1.80 -1.45 -20.13
CA GLN A 130 -2.23 -0.54 -21.18
C GLN A 130 -1.01 0.12 -21.83
N SER A 131 -0.98 0.14 -23.16
CA SER A 131 0.03 0.85 -23.92
C SER A 131 -0.44 2.26 -24.25
N VAL A 132 0.47 3.22 -24.15
CA VAL A 132 0.25 4.60 -24.58
C VAL A 132 1.27 4.95 -25.63
N CYS A 133 0.82 5.43 -26.81
CA CYS A 133 1.72 5.94 -27.82
C CYS A 133 2.26 7.32 -27.39
N ILE A 134 3.56 7.42 -27.21
CA ILE A 134 4.22 8.67 -26.81
C ILE A 134 4.75 9.48 -28.01
N THR A 135 4.64 8.93 -29.24
CA THR A 135 5.15 9.56 -30.47
C THR A 135 4.05 10.27 -31.27
N GLU A 136 2.79 9.99 -31.00
CA GLU A 136 1.66 10.65 -31.65
C GLU A 136 1.12 11.81 -30.80
N GLY A 137 1.24 13.00 -31.35
CA GLY A 137 0.68 14.23 -30.80
C GLY A 137 1.74 15.19 -30.29
N LYS A 138 1.49 16.47 -30.48
CA LYS A 138 2.26 17.58 -29.90
C LYS A 138 1.90 17.72 -28.40
N SER A 139 2.11 16.66 -27.60
CA SER A 139 2.00 16.79 -26.16
C SER A 139 3.15 17.65 -25.67
N GLN A 140 2.85 18.85 -25.22
CA GLN A 140 3.81 19.62 -24.44
C GLN A 140 4.03 18.85 -23.15
N ILE A 141 5.17 18.17 -23.03
CA ILE A 141 5.61 17.56 -21.76
C ILE A 141 5.77 18.72 -20.78
N LYS A 142 4.86 18.82 -19.80
CA LYS A 142 4.88 19.87 -18.76
C LYS A 142 5.71 19.49 -17.53
N GLY A 143 6.06 18.23 -17.41
CA GLY A 143 6.86 17.71 -16.31
C GLY A 143 7.26 16.27 -16.57
N VAL A 144 8.40 15.85 -16.02
CA VAL A 144 8.87 14.48 -16.03
C VAL A 144 9.13 14.08 -14.58
N ILE A 145 8.53 12.97 -14.16
CA ILE A 145 8.75 12.39 -12.84
C ILE A 145 9.55 11.12 -13.06
N PHE A 146 10.71 11.04 -12.45
CA PHE A 146 11.53 9.84 -12.44
C PHE A 146 11.33 9.08 -11.15
N ASP A 147 11.22 7.76 -11.25
CA ASP A 147 11.44 6.88 -10.12
C ASP A 147 12.92 6.94 -9.74
N LEU A 148 13.22 6.77 -8.46
CA LEU A 148 14.56 6.95 -7.93
C LEU A 148 15.35 5.65 -7.94
N ASP A 149 14.73 4.57 -7.41
CA ASP A 149 15.34 3.26 -7.24
C ASP A 149 15.48 2.53 -8.59
N ASP A 150 16.67 1.98 -8.87
CA ASP A 150 17.04 1.34 -10.12
C ASP A 150 16.76 2.15 -11.41
N THR A 151 16.34 3.41 -11.27
CA THR A 151 16.10 4.34 -12.38
C THR A 151 17.17 5.41 -12.45
N LEU A 152 17.45 6.12 -11.38
CA LEU A 152 18.45 7.18 -11.30
C LEU A 152 19.74 6.72 -10.60
N TYR A 153 19.65 5.73 -9.71
CA TYR A 153 20.83 5.06 -9.13
C TYR A 153 20.52 3.58 -8.87
N SER A 154 21.58 2.79 -8.78
CA SER A 154 21.44 1.34 -8.56
C SER A 154 21.03 1.02 -7.13
N GLU A 155 19.89 0.35 -6.96
CA GLU A 155 19.41 -0.17 -5.67
C GLU A 155 20.49 -1.00 -4.95
N LYS A 156 21.34 -1.72 -5.71
CA LYS A 156 22.45 -2.51 -5.19
C LYS A 156 23.42 -1.72 -4.30
N GLU A 157 23.71 -0.48 -4.64
CA GLU A 157 24.64 0.36 -3.87
C GLU A 157 23.97 0.84 -2.57
N TYR A 158 22.69 1.15 -2.63
CA TYR A 158 21.87 1.51 -1.45
C TYR A 158 21.80 0.35 -0.46
N VAL A 159 21.45 -0.86 -0.93
CA VAL A 159 21.37 -2.08 -0.11
C VAL A 159 22.71 -2.41 0.53
N LYS A 160 23.82 -2.33 -0.22
CA LYS A 160 25.17 -2.53 0.32
C LYS A 160 25.54 -1.52 1.40
N SER A 161 25.16 -0.24 1.21
CA SER A 161 25.42 0.79 2.22
C SER A 161 24.64 0.54 3.50
N GLY A 162 23.39 0.10 3.38
CA GLY A 162 22.55 -0.31 4.51
C GLY A 162 23.13 -1.49 5.28
N TYR A 163 23.56 -2.54 4.58
CA TYR A 163 24.22 -3.68 5.22
C TYR A 163 25.52 -3.30 5.93
N ARG A 164 26.34 -2.42 5.36
CA ARG A 164 27.55 -1.91 6.03
C ARG A 164 27.19 -1.16 7.31
N ALA A 165 26.23 -0.24 7.24
CA ALA A 165 25.81 0.53 8.41
C ALA A 165 25.30 -0.38 9.55
N VAL A 166 24.52 -1.43 9.23
CA VAL A 166 24.06 -2.41 10.21
C VAL A 166 25.23 -3.24 10.77
N SER A 167 26.15 -3.69 9.92
CA SER A 167 27.35 -4.43 10.35
C SER A 167 28.20 -3.58 11.31
N ASP A 168 28.47 -2.34 10.96
CA ASP A 168 29.25 -1.40 11.80
C ASP A 168 28.55 -1.14 13.15
N TYR A 169 27.22 -1.01 13.14
CA TYR A 169 26.43 -0.83 14.36
C TYR A 169 26.46 -2.05 15.28
N LEU A 170 26.47 -3.26 14.72
CA LEU A 170 26.49 -4.50 15.48
C LEU A 170 27.90 -4.92 15.93
N GLY A 171 28.94 -4.13 15.63
CA GLY A 171 30.31 -4.34 16.05
C GLY A 171 31.02 -5.46 15.29
N GLY A 172 30.79 -5.51 13.99
CA GLY A 172 31.32 -6.49 13.04
C GLY A 172 32.81 -6.68 13.03
#